data_49e47363c4e3d11666cc26cfe94d387c
#
_entry.id   49e47363c4e3d11666cc26cfe94d387c
#
_cell.length_a   1.000
_cell.length_b   1.000
_cell.length_c   1.000
_cell.angle_alpha   90.00
_cell.angle_beta   90.00
_cell.angle_gamma   90.00
#
_symmetry.space_group_name_H-M   'P 1'
#
loop_
_entity.id
_entity.type
_entity.pdbx_description
1 polymer ?
#
loop_
_entity_poly.entity_id
_entity_poly.type
_entity_poly.pdbx_seq_one_letter_code
_entity_poly.pdbx_strand_id
1 'polypeptide(L)'
;MDAGDRVFEARYYGKCAFGAHGQGDCIQKLESEDCLYLNIWVNTDDKTEKKPVMVWIHGGSYIMGSGSQTSYNGANLVQKQSDIILVTINYRLNMYGFMDFSSVPGGEKFGTAPCNGLLDQATALRWVHENIAAFGGDPGNVTIFGQSAGGGSVSILPVLKQANKYFQKVIAQSGSTGLAFPVNSETAQGKTKALIEYTGCKNMDEIMALSEEDLQKAYVEAVSKFTSCPYYGTEVLPEAPIELYKKGYAKGITIMAGSTADEARLFMGEGVDLTLEEQKLFAQRAVGDAVPYVKEEDKKYYEEFRRVCRFQEPGLIETELIDDLMFRVPMLQQLDVQSAFDKTFCYYWSYPSSNADMGAAHSVELLFVFDLRGVGTSSVFNGTNISDEIFNATQQMWTNFARCGNPSTDEIEWKPYSVDDQNVMVIAGPGDIRMEKGLLAEQYKAVLPLLKYYQFMDKFFTPGYLADILAAREQGSQLRW
;
A
#
# COMPACT_ATOMS: atom_id res chain seq x y z
N MET A 1 -5.16 3.26 -26.99
CA MET A 1 -4.76 3.79 -28.31
C MET A 1 -4.71 2.61 -29.27
N ASP A 2 -5.42 2.70 -30.34
CA ASP A 2 -5.27 1.73 -31.43
C ASP A 2 -3.93 2.02 -32.13
N ALA A 3 -2.95 1.16 -31.93
CA ALA A 3 -1.59 1.37 -32.44
C ALA A 3 -1.50 1.21 -33.97
N GLY A 4 -2.56 0.74 -34.65
CA GLY A 4 -2.52 0.35 -36.05
C GLY A 4 -1.46 -0.73 -36.28
N ASP A 5 -0.87 -0.76 -37.43
CA ASP A 5 0.21 -1.70 -37.81
C ASP A 5 1.60 -1.32 -37.24
N ARG A 6 1.68 -0.49 -36.21
CA ARG A 6 2.97 -0.09 -35.64
C ARG A 6 3.46 -1.11 -34.61
N VAL A 7 4.70 -1.54 -34.78
CA VAL A 7 5.42 -2.34 -33.78
C VAL A 7 5.88 -1.40 -32.67
N PHE A 8 5.47 -1.67 -31.42
CA PHE A 8 5.98 -0.97 -30.25
C PHE A 8 7.24 -1.67 -29.74
N GLU A 9 8.35 -0.93 -29.65
CA GLU A 9 9.63 -1.44 -29.18
C GLU A 9 9.64 -1.50 -27.63
N ALA A 10 9.13 -2.58 -27.06
CA ALA A 10 9.02 -2.80 -25.61
C ALA A 10 10.32 -3.36 -24.98
N ARG A 11 11.48 -2.78 -25.31
CA ARG A 11 12.80 -3.24 -24.82
C ARG A 11 13.29 -2.47 -23.60
N TYR A 12 12.65 -1.38 -23.27
CA TYR A 12 13.02 -0.48 -22.20
C TYR A 12 11.79 -0.13 -21.37
N TYR A 13 12.00 0.14 -20.09
CA TYR A 13 10.93 0.65 -19.24
C TYR A 13 10.44 2.02 -19.73
N GLY A 14 9.12 2.21 -19.74
CA GLY A 14 8.50 3.50 -19.99
C GLY A 14 8.83 4.51 -18.88
N LYS A 15 8.59 5.80 -19.15
CA LYS A 15 8.81 6.87 -18.19
C LYS A 15 7.98 6.66 -16.92
N CYS A 16 8.46 7.19 -15.80
CA CYS A 16 7.79 7.12 -14.50
C CYS A 16 6.92 8.35 -14.24
N ALA A 17 5.99 8.22 -13.31
CA ALA A 17 5.27 9.37 -12.76
C ALA A 17 6.21 10.31 -11.99
N PHE A 18 5.85 11.59 -11.88
CA PHE A 18 6.58 12.53 -11.03
C PHE A 18 6.56 12.08 -9.58
N GLY A 19 7.73 12.15 -8.92
CA GLY A 19 7.96 11.66 -7.57
C GLY A 19 8.47 10.22 -7.52
N ALA A 20 8.51 9.48 -8.64
CA ALA A 20 8.88 8.06 -8.68
C ALA A 20 10.24 7.76 -8.04
N HIS A 21 11.18 8.69 -8.12
CA HIS A 21 12.57 8.48 -7.67
C HIS A 21 12.80 8.62 -6.16
N GLY A 22 11.77 8.94 -5.39
CA GLY A 22 11.91 9.07 -3.93
C GLY A 22 12.48 7.83 -3.24
N GLN A 23 12.30 6.63 -3.81
CA GLN A 23 12.83 5.38 -3.25
C GLN A 23 14.19 4.93 -3.82
N GLY A 24 14.76 5.64 -4.77
CA GLY A 24 16.14 5.42 -5.23
C GLY A 24 16.42 4.19 -6.09
N ASP A 25 15.58 3.14 -6.07
CA ASP A 25 15.80 1.86 -6.77
C ASP A 25 15.08 1.74 -8.13
N CYS A 26 14.46 2.81 -8.62
CA CYS A 26 13.85 2.84 -9.95
C CYS A 26 14.92 2.68 -11.05
N ILE A 27 14.72 1.73 -11.95
CA ILE A 27 15.59 1.50 -13.11
C ILE A 27 15.43 2.63 -14.12
N GLN A 28 14.17 3.02 -14.43
CA GLN A 28 13.89 4.16 -15.29
C GLN A 28 14.08 5.46 -14.52
N LYS A 29 14.86 6.38 -15.09
CA LYS A 29 15.21 7.67 -14.44
C LYS A 29 14.46 8.87 -15.01
N LEU A 30 13.68 8.70 -16.06
CA LEU A 30 12.91 9.79 -16.67
C LEU A 30 11.49 9.83 -16.07
N GLU A 31 11.14 10.95 -15.49
CA GLU A 31 9.79 11.27 -15.05
C GLU A 31 9.03 12.11 -16.09
N SER A 32 7.72 11.96 -16.15
CA SER A 32 6.88 12.70 -17.11
C SER A 32 5.41 12.53 -16.76
N GLU A 33 4.55 13.45 -17.22
CA GLU A 33 3.11 13.22 -17.24
C GLU A 33 2.71 12.05 -18.18
N ASP A 34 3.50 11.79 -19.24
CA ASP A 34 3.40 10.57 -20.07
C ASP A 34 4.07 9.40 -19.32
N CYS A 35 3.42 8.89 -18.26
CA CYS A 35 3.95 7.89 -17.34
C CYS A 35 3.15 6.58 -17.29
N LEU A 36 2.02 6.48 -17.99
CA LEU A 36 1.10 5.35 -17.86
C LEU A 36 1.59 4.17 -18.71
N TYR A 37 2.56 3.44 -18.17
CA TYR A 37 3.18 2.27 -18.77
C TYR A 37 2.98 1.04 -17.88
N LEU A 38 3.08 -0.14 -18.50
CA LEU A 38 3.12 -1.42 -17.80
C LEU A 38 4.24 -2.30 -18.38
N ASN A 39 4.67 -3.29 -17.59
CA ASN A 39 5.68 -4.27 -17.97
C ASN A 39 5.11 -5.67 -17.79
N ILE A 40 5.49 -6.61 -18.66
CA ILE A 40 4.99 -7.99 -18.66
C ILE A 40 6.18 -8.94 -18.61
N TRP A 41 6.17 -9.85 -17.65
CA TRP A 41 7.11 -10.96 -17.55
C TRP A 41 6.38 -12.29 -17.82
N VAL A 42 6.95 -13.08 -18.71
CA VAL A 42 6.46 -14.41 -19.06
C VAL A 42 7.65 -15.32 -19.40
N ASN A 43 7.63 -16.54 -18.93
CA ASN A 43 8.77 -17.48 -19.10
C ASN A 43 8.73 -18.30 -20.39
N THR A 44 7.72 -18.21 -21.22
CA THR A 44 7.58 -19.00 -22.43
C THR A 44 6.88 -18.25 -23.55
N ASP A 45 7.26 -18.56 -24.78
CA ASP A 45 6.56 -18.11 -25.98
C ASP A 45 5.30 -18.95 -26.26
N ASP A 46 5.06 -20.03 -25.51
CA ASP A 46 3.85 -20.84 -25.67
C ASP A 46 2.64 -20.05 -25.14
N LYS A 47 1.80 -19.65 -26.09
CA LYS A 47 0.57 -18.88 -25.86
C LYS A 47 -0.69 -19.77 -25.89
N THR A 48 -0.52 -21.08 -25.97
CA THR A 48 -1.66 -22.04 -26.00
C THR A 48 -2.24 -22.28 -24.61
N GLU A 49 -1.45 -22.15 -23.56
CA GLU A 49 -1.89 -22.22 -22.18
C GLU A 49 -2.43 -20.88 -21.70
N LYS A 50 -3.58 -20.92 -21.03
CA LYS A 50 -4.16 -19.75 -20.35
C LYS A 50 -3.57 -19.64 -18.96
N LYS A 51 -2.48 -18.87 -18.83
CA LYS A 51 -1.77 -18.69 -17.56
C LYS A 51 -2.49 -17.71 -16.64
N PRO A 52 -2.58 -17.98 -15.33
CA PRO A 52 -2.99 -16.98 -14.33
C PRO A 52 -2.13 -15.72 -14.44
N VAL A 53 -2.76 -14.57 -14.28
CA VAL A 53 -2.10 -13.26 -14.38
C VAL A 53 -2.06 -12.61 -13.00
N MET A 54 -0.89 -12.18 -12.57
CA MET A 54 -0.68 -11.38 -11.36
C MET A 54 -0.32 -9.95 -11.76
N VAL A 55 -1.11 -8.97 -11.31
CA VAL A 55 -0.88 -7.55 -11.62
C VAL A 55 -0.43 -6.83 -10.36
N TRP A 56 0.83 -6.39 -10.36
CA TRP A 56 1.44 -5.65 -9.26
C TRP A 56 1.12 -4.17 -9.31
N ILE A 57 0.64 -3.64 -8.19
CA ILE A 57 0.43 -2.22 -7.94
C ILE A 57 1.40 -1.79 -6.84
N HIS A 58 2.36 -0.95 -7.18
CA HIS A 58 3.42 -0.56 -6.27
C HIS A 58 2.93 0.33 -5.12
N GLY A 59 3.66 0.31 -4.00
CA GLY A 59 3.51 1.20 -2.88
C GLY A 59 4.24 2.53 -3.05
N GLY A 60 4.61 3.15 -1.93
CA GLY A 60 5.31 4.44 -1.88
C GLY A 60 4.40 5.60 -1.51
N SER A 61 3.47 5.38 -0.57
CA SER A 61 2.62 6.42 0.05
C SER A 61 1.84 7.28 -0.96
N TYR A 62 1.59 6.76 -2.17
CA TYR A 62 1.00 7.49 -3.31
C TYR A 62 1.80 8.70 -3.78
N ILE A 63 3.04 8.87 -3.34
CA ILE A 63 3.92 10.00 -3.71
C ILE A 63 5.17 9.57 -4.46
N MET A 64 5.54 8.29 -4.37
CA MET A 64 6.73 7.74 -4.99
C MET A 64 6.49 6.31 -5.49
N GLY A 65 7.49 5.74 -6.17
CA GLY A 65 7.44 4.38 -6.66
C GLY A 65 7.12 4.26 -8.14
N SER A 66 7.38 3.08 -8.69
CA SER A 66 7.22 2.78 -10.12
C SER A 66 7.16 1.29 -10.34
N GLY A 67 6.45 0.84 -11.38
CA GLY A 67 6.50 -0.54 -11.86
C GLY A 67 7.87 -0.97 -12.41
N SER A 68 8.83 -0.05 -12.53
CA SER A 68 10.21 -0.30 -12.96
C SER A 68 11.22 -0.35 -11.82
N GLN A 69 10.78 -0.41 -10.55
CA GLN A 69 11.70 -0.58 -9.43
C GLN A 69 12.39 -1.95 -9.47
N THR A 70 13.64 -1.97 -9.05
CA THR A 70 14.45 -3.20 -8.95
C THR A 70 13.78 -4.23 -8.05
N SER A 71 13.14 -3.76 -6.97
CA SER A 71 12.38 -4.56 -6.00
C SER A 71 11.15 -5.26 -6.60
N TYR A 72 10.71 -4.89 -7.79
CA TYR A 72 9.56 -5.47 -8.49
C TYR A 72 9.94 -6.19 -9.79
N ASN A 73 11.23 -6.51 -9.95
CA ASN A 73 11.69 -7.27 -11.10
C ASN A 73 11.12 -8.70 -11.03
N GLY A 74 10.27 -9.02 -12.01
CA GLY A 74 9.54 -10.29 -12.04
C GLY A 74 10.31 -11.47 -12.60
N ALA A 75 11.56 -11.28 -13.05
CA ALA A 75 12.31 -12.31 -13.77
C ALA A 75 12.48 -13.60 -12.94
N ASN A 76 12.90 -13.48 -11.67
CA ASN A 76 13.09 -14.63 -10.80
C ASN A 76 11.77 -15.33 -10.47
N LEU A 77 10.71 -14.56 -10.21
CA LEU A 77 9.38 -15.12 -9.93
C LEU A 77 8.88 -15.95 -11.11
N VAL A 78 8.85 -15.40 -12.34
CA VAL A 78 8.33 -16.13 -13.50
C VAL A 78 9.27 -17.23 -13.98
N GLN A 79 10.56 -17.16 -13.64
CA GLN A 79 11.49 -18.25 -13.92
C GLN A 79 11.18 -19.49 -13.09
N LYS A 80 10.85 -19.32 -11.81
CA LYS A 80 10.46 -20.40 -10.91
C LYS A 80 9.01 -20.85 -11.10
N GLN A 81 8.11 -19.90 -11.33
CA GLN A 81 6.68 -20.11 -11.49
C GLN A 81 6.31 -19.86 -12.95
N SER A 82 6.77 -20.76 -13.84
CA SER A 82 6.72 -20.59 -15.29
C SER A 82 5.30 -20.56 -15.88
N ASP A 83 4.32 -21.00 -15.09
CA ASP A 83 2.90 -21.00 -15.43
C ASP A 83 2.17 -19.70 -15.03
N ILE A 84 2.89 -18.68 -14.51
CA ILE A 84 2.34 -17.38 -14.12
C ILE A 84 2.81 -16.30 -15.09
N ILE A 85 1.95 -15.33 -15.39
CA ILE A 85 2.33 -14.05 -15.99
C ILE A 85 2.30 -12.99 -14.91
N LEU A 86 3.39 -12.21 -14.79
CA LEU A 86 3.45 -11.05 -13.94
C LEU A 86 3.36 -9.77 -14.78
N VAL A 87 2.55 -8.83 -14.33
CA VAL A 87 2.44 -7.47 -14.87
C VAL A 87 2.75 -6.48 -13.76
N THR A 88 3.58 -5.47 -14.02
CA THR A 88 3.73 -4.32 -13.11
C THR A 88 3.28 -3.05 -13.82
N ILE A 89 2.64 -2.14 -13.12
CA ILE A 89 2.05 -0.94 -13.70
C ILE A 89 2.58 0.33 -13.05
N ASN A 90 2.56 1.44 -13.79
CA ASN A 90 2.65 2.78 -13.27
C ASN A 90 1.26 3.39 -13.11
N TYR A 91 1.14 4.36 -12.23
CA TYR A 91 -0.05 5.22 -12.08
C TYR A 91 0.40 6.62 -11.61
N ARG A 92 -0.42 7.64 -11.83
CA ARG A 92 -0.11 9.01 -11.38
C ARG A 92 -0.05 9.07 -9.85
N LEU A 93 0.92 9.81 -9.37
CA LEU A 93 1.24 9.97 -7.96
C LEU A 93 0.95 11.40 -7.49
N ASN A 94 1.08 11.64 -6.19
CA ASN A 94 1.06 12.96 -5.55
C ASN A 94 -0.13 13.84 -6.00
N MET A 95 0.09 15.09 -6.29
CA MET A 95 -0.99 16.00 -6.73
C MET A 95 -1.53 15.67 -8.12
N TYR A 96 -0.79 14.96 -8.98
CA TYR A 96 -1.27 14.54 -10.31
C TYR A 96 -2.27 13.37 -10.22
N GLY A 97 -2.12 12.52 -9.19
CA GLY A 97 -2.97 11.36 -8.95
C GLY A 97 -4.12 11.59 -7.97
N PHE A 98 -3.94 12.53 -7.02
CA PHE A 98 -4.80 12.61 -5.83
C PHE A 98 -4.93 14.06 -5.32
N MET A 99 -5.68 14.90 -6.04
CA MET A 99 -5.88 16.30 -5.71
C MET A 99 -7.35 16.71 -5.84
N ASP A 100 -7.89 17.40 -4.84
CA ASP A 100 -9.25 17.95 -4.91
C ASP A 100 -9.21 19.42 -5.37
N PHE A 101 -9.76 19.70 -6.54
CA PHE A 101 -9.86 21.06 -7.08
C PHE A 101 -11.25 21.65 -6.92
N SER A 102 -12.17 21.05 -6.17
CA SER A 102 -13.56 21.48 -6.06
C SER A 102 -13.73 22.91 -5.53
N SER A 103 -12.76 23.40 -4.73
CA SER A 103 -12.76 24.76 -4.20
C SER A 103 -12.17 25.82 -5.16
N VAL A 104 -11.61 25.39 -6.30
CA VAL A 104 -10.98 26.28 -7.28
C VAL A 104 -11.99 26.67 -8.36
N PRO A 105 -12.16 27.94 -8.75
CA PRO A 105 -12.99 28.30 -9.87
C PRO A 105 -12.63 27.54 -11.16
N GLY A 106 -13.59 26.83 -11.75
CA GLY A 106 -13.38 25.92 -12.88
C GLY A 106 -12.99 24.50 -12.49
N GLY A 107 -12.80 24.22 -11.19
CA GLY A 107 -12.41 22.91 -10.64
C GLY A 107 -13.51 21.86 -10.72
N GLU A 108 -14.77 22.26 -10.90
CA GLU A 108 -15.91 21.36 -11.08
C GLU A 108 -15.77 20.41 -12.28
N LYS A 109 -14.93 20.76 -13.25
CA LYS A 109 -14.61 19.90 -14.41
C LYS A 109 -13.63 18.78 -14.09
N PHE A 110 -13.01 18.80 -12.92
CA PHE A 110 -11.97 17.90 -12.47
C PHE A 110 -12.43 16.99 -11.32
N GLY A 111 -13.71 16.63 -11.30
CA GLY A 111 -14.32 15.83 -10.23
C GLY A 111 -13.69 14.45 -10.01
N THR A 112 -12.94 13.92 -10.99
CA THR A 112 -12.19 12.66 -10.88
C THR A 112 -10.79 12.83 -10.27
N ALA A 113 -10.25 14.05 -10.25
CA ALA A 113 -8.87 14.31 -9.84
C ALA A 113 -8.49 13.77 -8.45
N PRO A 114 -9.40 13.71 -7.46
CA PRO A 114 -9.13 13.10 -6.17
C PRO A 114 -8.81 11.59 -6.23
N CYS A 115 -9.11 10.93 -7.36
CA CYS A 115 -8.95 9.50 -7.59
C CYS A 115 -8.27 9.15 -8.91
N ASN A 116 -7.59 10.09 -9.57
CA ASN A 116 -6.96 9.84 -10.86
C ASN A 116 -6.00 8.65 -10.85
N GLY A 117 -5.18 8.50 -9.80
CA GLY A 117 -4.29 7.34 -9.68
C GLY A 117 -5.03 6.00 -9.62
N LEU A 118 -6.21 5.94 -8.97
CA LEU A 118 -7.05 4.73 -9.00
C LEU A 118 -7.66 4.49 -10.38
N LEU A 119 -8.03 5.54 -11.11
CA LEU A 119 -8.55 5.41 -12.47
C LEU A 119 -7.47 4.99 -13.47
N ASP A 120 -6.22 5.39 -13.25
CA ASP A 120 -5.07 4.91 -14.02
C ASP A 120 -4.88 3.40 -13.82
N GLN A 121 -4.94 2.94 -12.56
CA GLN A 121 -4.89 1.52 -12.22
C GLN A 121 -6.05 0.75 -12.86
N ALA A 122 -7.28 1.27 -12.78
CA ALA A 122 -8.44 0.67 -13.45
C ALA A 122 -8.27 0.60 -14.98
N THR A 123 -7.63 1.60 -15.57
CA THR A 123 -7.31 1.64 -17.01
C THR A 123 -6.28 0.57 -17.39
N ALA A 124 -5.24 0.40 -16.56
CA ALA A 124 -4.26 -0.67 -16.75
C ALA A 124 -4.91 -2.06 -16.65
N LEU A 125 -5.80 -2.27 -15.66
CA LEU A 125 -6.53 -3.52 -15.50
C LEU A 125 -7.47 -3.81 -16.70
N ARG A 126 -8.12 -2.79 -17.24
CA ARG A 126 -8.89 -2.92 -18.48
C ARG A 126 -7.99 -3.33 -19.64
N TRP A 127 -6.82 -2.70 -19.78
CA TRP A 127 -5.86 -3.06 -20.81
C TRP A 127 -5.40 -4.53 -20.68
N VAL A 128 -5.08 -4.97 -19.45
CA VAL A 128 -4.74 -6.38 -19.17
C VAL A 128 -5.88 -7.29 -19.60
N HIS A 129 -7.11 -7.02 -19.21
CA HIS A 129 -8.29 -7.80 -19.58
C HIS A 129 -8.46 -7.91 -21.11
N GLU A 130 -8.24 -6.82 -21.83
CA GLU A 130 -8.43 -6.76 -23.28
C GLU A 130 -7.27 -7.38 -24.08
N ASN A 131 -6.04 -7.45 -23.52
CA ASN A 131 -4.84 -7.74 -24.31
C ASN A 131 -4.01 -8.93 -23.80
N ILE A 132 -4.11 -9.33 -22.53
CA ILE A 132 -3.17 -10.28 -21.93
C ILE A 132 -3.23 -11.67 -22.56
N ALA A 133 -4.34 -12.04 -23.19
CA ALA A 133 -4.48 -13.28 -23.94
C ALA A 133 -3.45 -13.39 -25.10
N ALA A 134 -3.05 -12.26 -25.69
CA ALA A 134 -2.01 -12.23 -26.72
C ALA A 134 -0.61 -12.62 -26.18
N PHE A 135 -0.43 -12.58 -24.86
CA PHE A 135 0.78 -12.98 -24.17
C PHE A 135 0.65 -14.37 -23.49
N GLY A 136 -0.46 -15.08 -23.73
CA GLY A 136 -0.75 -16.39 -23.13
C GLY A 136 -1.43 -16.32 -21.76
N GLY A 137 -1.89 -15.13 -21.32
CA GLY A 137 -2.59 -14.96 -20.06
C GLY A 137 -4.10 -15.22 -20.12
N ASP A 138 -4.69 -15.59 -18.99
CA ASP A 138 -6.13 -15.75 -18.86
C ASP A 138 -6.76 -14.46 -18.29
N PRO A 139 -7.51 -13.68 -19.08
CA PRO A 139 -8.21 -12.50 -18.57
C PRO A 139 -9.34 -12.84 -17.57
N GLY A 140 -9.77 -14.09 -17.50
CA GLY A 140 -10.70 -14.61 -16.51
C GLY A 140 -10.04 -15.09 -15.21
N ASN A 141 -8.72 -15.05 -15.10
CA ASN A 141 -7.97 -15.48 -13.92
C ASN A 141 -6.89 -14.45 -13.56
N VAL A 142 -7.33 -13.26 -13.18
CA VAL A 142 -6.47 -12.13 -12.82
C VAL A 142 -6.48 -11.94 -11.30
N THR A 143 -5.29 -11.87 -10.71
CA THR A 143 -5.06 -11.50 -9.32
C THR A 143 -4.35 -10.16 -9.28
N ILE A 144 -4.95 -9.14 -8.67
CA ILE A 144 -4.24 -7.90 -8.37
C ILE A 144 -3.55 -8.04 -7.01
N PHE A 145 -2.33 -7.55 -6.90
CA PHE A 145 -1.62 -7.57 -5.64
C PHE A 145 -0.77 -6.30 -5.48
N GLY A 146 -0.57 -5.89 -4.25
CA GLY A 146 0.16 -4.67 -3.94
C GLY A 146 0.50 -4.57 -2.47
N GLN A 147 1.48 -3.75 -2.16
CA GLN A 147 1.98 -3.55 -0.80
C GLN A 147 1.87 -2.07 -0.43
N SER A 148 1.64 -1.76 0.87
CA SER A 148 1.56 -0.37 1.33
C SER A 148 0.43 0.42 0.64
N ALA A 149 0.72 1.56 0.04
CA ALA A 149 -0.23 2.30 -0.80
C ALA A 149 -0.79 1.43 -1.95
N GLY A 150 0.02 0.52 -2.52
CA GLY A 150 -0.44 -0.49 -3.47
C GLY A 150 -1.41 -1.49 -2.83
N GLY A 151 -1.15 -1.90 -1.59
CA GLY A 151 -2.07 -2.71 -0.77
C GLY A 151 -3.39 -2.00 -0.51
N GLY A 152 -3.35 -0.70 -0.22
CA GLY A 152 -4.52 0.16 -0.14
C GLY A 152 -5.29 0.24 -1.46
N SER A 153 -4.56 0.43 -2.57
CA SER A 153 -5.15 0.44 -3.91
C SER A 153 -5.91 -0.86 -4.22
N VAL A 154 -5.26 -2.02 -4.04
CA VAL A 154 -5.91 -3.31 -4.34
C VAL A 154 -7.04 -3.63 -3.36
N SER A 155 -7.07 -2.98 -2.19
CA SER A 155 -8.20 -3.05 -1.25
C SER A 155 -9.37 -2.14 -1.65
N ILE A 156 -9.11 -1.05 -2.39
CA ILE A 156 -10.16 -0.10 -2.84
C ILE A 156 -10.73 -0.49 -4.20
N LEU A 157 -9.93 -0.99 -5.12
CA LEU A 157 -10.35 -1.36 -6.48
C LEU A 157 -11.54 -2.33 -6.55
N PRO A 158 -11.71 -3.30 -5.61
CA PRO A 158 -12.89 -4.18 -5.58
C PRO A 158 -14.23 -3.47 -5.47
N VAL A 159 -14.27 -2.29 -4.87
CA VAL A 159 -15.50 -1.52 -4.70
C VAL A 159 -15.67 -0.41 -5.76
N LEU A 160 -14.73 -0.29 -6.70
CA LEU A 160 -14.81 0.65 -7.82
C LEU A 160 -15.47 0.01 -9.04
N LYS A 161 -16.60 0.57 -9.51
CA LYS A 161 -17.32 0.11 -10.71
C LYS A 161 -16.46 0.14 -11.98
N GLN A 162 -15.45 1.01 -12.00
CA GLN A 162 -14.52 1.17 -13.12
C GLN A 162 -13.51 0.00 -13.21
N ALA A 163 -13.28 -0.73 -12.11
CA ALA A 163 -12.21 -1.71 -11.99
C ALA A 163 -12.68 -3.15 -11.70
N ASN A 164 -13.67 -3.34 -10.84
CA ASN A 164 -14.00 -4.61 -10.18
C ASN A 164 -14.37 -5.78 -11.09
N LYS A 165 -14.64 -5.53 -12.35
CA LYS A 165 -14.95 -6.56 -13.35
C LYS A 165 -13.72 -7.13 -14.07
N TYR A 166 -12.52 -6.60 -13.83
CA TYR A 166 -11.31 -6.95 -14.57
C TYR A 166 -10.37 -7.90 -13.81
N PHE A 167 -10.73 -8.28 -12.59
CA PHE A 167 -9.97 -9.23 -11.77
C PHE A 167 -10.91 -10.04 -10.87
N GLN A 168 -10.41 -11.15 -10.34
CA GLN A 168 -11.20 -12.09 -9.52
C GLN A 168 -10.62 -12.25 -8.12
N LYS A 169 -9.35 -11.89 -7.92
CA LYS A 169 -8.63 -12.12 -6.68
C LYS A 169 -7.77 -10.92 -6.30
N VAL A 170 -7.56 -10.77 -5.01
CA VAL A 170 -6.76 -9.69 -4.41
C VAL A 170 -5.78 -10.25 -3.40
N ILE A 171 -4.53 -9.79 -3.44
CA ILE A 171 -3.57 -9.95 -2.34
C ILE A 171 -3.19 -8.54 -1.84
N ALA A 172 -3.66 -8.18 -0.66
CA ALA A 172 -3.37 -6.89 -0.03
C ALA A 172 -2.28 -7.07 1.04
N GLN A 173 -1.09 -6.50 0.78
CA GLN A 173 0.07 -6.62 1.66
C GLN A 173 0.28 -5.30 2.40
N SER A 174 0.14 -5.32 3.73
CA SER A 174 0.34 -4.14 4.58
C SER A 174 -0.38 -2.89 4.03
N GLY A 175 -1.67 -3.05 3.70
CA GLY A 175 -2.52 -1.99 3.17
C GLY A 175 -3.98 -2.43 3.21
N SER A 176 -4.89 -1.46 3.29
CA SER A 176 -6.32 -1.72 3.52
C SER A 176 -7.21 -0.59 3.00
N THR A 177 -8.51 -0.76 3.19
CA THR A 177 -9.53 0.27 2.94
C THR A 177 -9.33 1.55 3.77
N GLY A 178 -8.54 1.50 4.83
CA GLY A 178 -8.23 2.64 5.71
C GLY A 178 -7.35 3.72 5.05
N LEU A 179 -6.71 3.41 3.92
CA LEU A 179 -5.84 4.36 3.20
C LEU A 179 -6.60 5.29 2.23
N ALA A 180 -7.91 5.47 2.39
CA ALA A 180 -8.70 6.47 1.68
C ALA A 180 -9.34 7.45 2.67
N PHE A 181 -9.22 8.76 2.39
CA PHE A 181 -9.72 9.81 3.28
C PHE A 181 -10.94 10.53 2.67
N PRO A 182 -11.76 11.20 3.48
CA PRO A 182 -12.86 12.00 2.94
C PRO A 182 -12.33 13.21 2.16
N VAL A 183 -12.97 13.56 1.05
CA VAL A 183 -12.59 14.69 0.20
C VAL A 183 -12.70 16.04 0.93
N ASN A 184 -13.57 16.14 1.94
CA ASN A 184 -13.69 17.31 2.79
C ASN A 184 -12.75 17.31 4.00
N SER A 185 -11.75 16.40 4.04
CA SER A 185 -10.74 16.39 5.09
C SER A 185 -9.87 17.65 5.06
N GLU A 186 -9.30 17.97 6.22
CA GLU A 186 -8.36 19.08 6.36
C GLU A 186 -7.15 18.91 5.43
N THR A 187 -6.68 17.67 5.26
CA THR A 187 -5.58 17.30 4.36
C THR A 187 -5.91 17.61 2.89
N ALA A 188 -7.08 17.18 2.39
CA ALA A 188 -7.48 17.41 1.00
C ALA A 188 -7.58 18.89 0.67
N GLN A 189 -8.26 19.66 1.53
CA GLN A 189 -8.45 21.09 1.36
C GLN A 189 -7.15 21.87 1.56
N GLY A 190 -6.33 21.46 2.51
CA GLY A 190 -5.03 22.05 2.80
C GLY A 190 -4.06 21.97 1.62
N LYS A 191 -4.04 20.86 0.88
CA LYS A 191 -3.23 20.68 -0.32
C LYS A 191 -3.57 21.71 -1.40
N THR A 192 -4.84 21.85 -1.72
CA THR A 192 -5.31 22.75 -2.75
C THR A 192 -5.08 24.21 -2.37
N LYS A 193 -5.34 24.55 -1.12
CA LYS A 193 -5.05 25.88 -0.57
C LYS A 193 -3.55 26.21 -0.68
N ALA A 194 -2.67 25.26 -0.28
CA ALA A 194 -1.22 25.46 -0.33
C ALA A 194 -0.72 25.66 -1.78
N LEU A 195 -1.25 24.88 -2.74
CA LEU A 195 -0.93 25.06 -4.15
C LEU A 195 -1.29 26.48 -4.64
N ILE A 196 -2.51 26.93 -4.34
CA ILE A 196 -3.01 28.25 -4.75
C ILE A 196 -2.20 29.38 -4.11
N GLU A 197 -1.95 29.28 -2.80
CA GLU A 197 -1.17 30.29 -2.07
C GLU A 197 0.27 30.41 -2.60
N TYR A 198 0.89 29.28 -2.95
CA TYR A 198 2.24 29.26 -3.49
C TYR A 198 2.32 29.81 -4.92
N THR A 199 1.42 29.38 -5.80
CA THR A 199 1.44 29.74 -7.22
C THR A 199 0.80 31.08 -7.52
N GLY A 200 -0.10 31.58 -6.66
CA GLY A 200 -0.90 32.76 -6.86
C GLY A 200 -2.03 32.59 -7.88
N CYS A 201 -2.26 31.37 -8.40
CA CYS A 201 -3.32 31.05 -9.36
C CYS A 201 -4.72 31.28 -8.76
N LYS A 202 -5.65 31.78 -9.55
CA LYS A 202 -7.01 32.14 -9.12
C LYS A 202 -8.08 31.19 -9.65
N ASN A 203 -7.76 30.38 -10.63
CA ASN A 203 -8.69 29.46 -11.31
C ASN A 203 -7.91 28.29 -11.95
N MET A 204 -8.66 27.30 -12.42
CA MET A 204 -8.07 26.12 -13.05
C MET A 204 -7.34 26.42 -14.37
N ASP A 205 -7.78 27.40 -15.15
CA ASP A 205 -7.12 27.75 -16.41
C ASP A 205 -5.70 28.27 -16.14
N GLU A 206 -5.49 29.04 -15.06
CA GLU A 206 -4.18 29.50 -14.64
C GLU A 206 -3.30 28.36 -14.12
N ILE A 207 -3.86 27.42 -13.35
CA ILE A 207 -3.14 26.21 -12.89
C ILE A 207 -2.73 25.34 -14.08
N MET A 208 -3.61 25.09 -15.02
CA MET A 208 -3.34 24.30 -16.22
C MET A 208 -2.34 24.96 -17.18
N ALA A 209 -2.13 26.28 -17.08
CA ALA A 209 -1.16 27.02 -17.86
C ALA A 209 0.24 27.03 -17.24
N LEU A 210 0.41 26.54 -15.99
CA LEU A 210 1.72 26.42 -15.38
C LEU A 210 2.58 25.43 -16.15
N SER A 211 3.88 25.72 -16.20
CA SER A 211 4.85 24.76 -16.73
C SER A 211 4.96 23.53 -15.80
N GLU A 212 5.39 22.41 -16.37
CA GLU A 212 5.71 21.19 -15.60
C GLU A 212 6.72 21.48 -14.46
N GLU A 213 7.73 22.32 -14.73
CA GLU A 213 8.73 22.73 -13.75
C GLU A 213 8.11 23.56 -12.60
N ASP A 214 7.19 24.50 -12.91
CA ASP A 214 6.50 25.30 -11.89
C ASP A 214 5.57 24.46 -11.03
N LEU A 215 4.87 23.49 -11.64
CA LEU A 215 4.01 22.56 -10.91
C LEU A 215 4.83 21.66 -9.97
N GLN A 216 5.95 21.11 -10.44
CA GLN A 216 6.82 20.30 -9.59
C GLN A 216 7.41 21.12 -8.43
N LYS A 217 7.84 22.35 -8.71
CA LYS A 217 8.33 23.24 -7.66
C LYS A 217 7.24 23.57 -6.63
N ALA A 218 6.01 23.84 -7.08
CA ALA A 218 4.88 24.07 -6.20
C ALA A 218 4.57 22.81 -5.35
N TYR A 219 4.67 21.62 -5.94
CA TYR A 219 4.53 20.37 -5.19
C TYR A 219 5.58 20.27 -4.08
N VAL A 220 6.85 20.40 -4.40
CA VAL A 220 7.95 20.24 -3.43
C VAL A 220 7.86 21.28 -2.30
N GLU A 221 7.64 22.54 -2.65
CA GLU A 221 7.71 23.64 -1.69
C GLU A 221 6.45 23.81 -0.83
N ALA A 222 5.28 23.40 -1.35
CA ALA A 222 4.02 23.70 -0.69
C ALA A 222 3.14 22.48 -0.40
N VAL A 223 3.03 21.53 -1.34
CA VAL A 223 2.03 20.46 -1.29
C VAL A 223 2.57 19.18 -0.65
N SER A 224 3.86 18.90 -0.79
CA SER A 224 4.49 17.63 -0.34
C SER A 224 4.40 17.37 1.17
N LYS A 225 4.17 18.38 1.97
CA LYS A 225 3.99 18.28 3.43
C LYS A 225 2.64 17.68 3.85
N PHE A 226 1.74 17.47 2.90
CA PHE A 226 0.45 16.83 3.16
C PHE A 226 0.46 15.39 2.65
N THR A 227 -0.22 14.50 3.37
CA THR A 227 -0.40 13.11 2.94
C THR A 227 -1.11 13.02 1.59
N SER A 228 -0.65 12.14 0.72
CA SER A 228 -1.29 11.82 -0.55
C SER A 228 -2.03 10.49 -0.42
N CYS A 229 -3.30 10.49 -0.81
CA CYS A 229 -4.14 9.29 -0.78
C CYS A 229 -5.36 9.47 -1.68
N PRO A 230 -6.08 8.39 -2.05
CA PRO A 230 -7.39 8.49 -2.68
C PRO A 230 -8.41 9.15 -1.76
N TYR A 231 -9.36 9.90 -2.34
CA TYR A 231 -10.41 10.56 -1.57
C TYR A 231 -11.79 10.00 -1.90
N TYR A 232 -12.56 9.66 -0.84
CA TYR A 232 -13.97 9.31 -0.98
C TYR A 232 -14.90 10.51 -0.75
N GLY A 233 -16.17 10.39 -1.11
CA GLY A 233 -17.12 11.50 -1.22
C GLY A 233 -17.06 12.16 -2.61
N THR A 234 -16.58 11.43 -3.60
CA THR A 234 -16.40 11.84 -4.99
C THR A 234 -17.29 11.00 -5.90
N GLU A 235 -17.40 11.37 -7.18
CA GLU A 235 -18.11 10.55 -8.15
C GLU A 235 -17.46 9.18 -8.42
N VAL A 236 -16.15 9.07 -8.24
CA VAL A 236 -15.39 7.83 -8.43
C VAL A 236 -15.51 6.91 -7.21
N LEU A 237 -15.37 7.45 -6.03
CA LEU A 237 -15.44 6.75 -4.75
C LEU A 237 -16.45 7.47 -3.83
N PRO A 238 -17.75 7.15 -3.93
CA PRO A 238 -18.80 7.97 -3.31
C PRO A 238 -18.86 7.88 -1.78
N GLU A 239 -18.37 6.80 -1.21
CA GLU A 239 -18.37 6.53 0.23
C GLU A 239 -17.03 5.95 0.67
N ALA A 240 -16.78 5.91 1.98
CA ALA A 240 -15.64 5.20 2.53
C ALA A 240 -15.61 3.76 2.00
N PRO A 241 -14.45 3.24 1.55
CA PRO A 241 -14.38 1.92 0.93
C PRO A 241 -14.98 0.82 1.79
N ILE A 242 -14.77 0.86 3.11
CA ILE A 242 -15.33 -0.15 4.03
C ILE A 242 -16.87 -0.17 4.03
N GLU A 243 -17.53 0.99 3.82
CA GLU A 243 -18.99 1.04 3.73
C GLU A 243 -19.49 0.41 2.42
N LEU A 244 -18.73 0.55 1.34
CA LEU A 244 -19.04 -0.12 0.07
C LEU A 244 -18.83 -1.64 0.18
N TYR A 245 -17.81 -2.10 0.91
CA TYR A 245 -17.66 -3.52 1.25
C TYR A 245 -18.87 -4.06 2.00
N LYS A 246 -19.34 -3.37 3.05
CA LYS A 246 -20.55 -3.74 3.81
C LYS A 246 -21.80 -3.85 2.91
N LYS A 247 -21.84 -3.08 1.83
CA LYS A 247 -22.92 -3.13 0.82
C LYS A 247 -22.74 -4.23 -0.23
N GLY A 248 -21.64 -5.01 -0.15
CA GLY A 248 -21.35 -6.14 -1.04
C GLY A 248 -20.82 -5.75 -2.42
N TYR A 249 -20.24 -4.55 -2.58
CA TYR A 249 -19.67 -4.13 -3.89
C TYR A 249 -18.48 -4.98 -4.31
N ALA A 250 -17.78 -5.62 -3.38
CA ALA A 250 -16.67 -6.54 -3.63
C ALA A 250 -17.08 -8.01 -3.74
N LYS A 251 -18.40 -8.31 -3.77
CA LYS A 251 -18.89 -9.69 -3.87
C LYS A 251 -18.39 -10.37 -5.15
N GLY A 252 -17.95 -11.62 -5.01
CA GLY A 252 -17.36 -12.42 -6.07
C GLY A 252 -15.84 -12.31 -6.15
N ILE A 253 -15.20 -11.55 -5.25
CA ILE A 253 -13.75 -11.37 -5.21
C ILE A 253 -13.16 -12.04 -3.97
N THR A 254 -12.27 -13.02 -4.19
CA THR A 254 -11.52 -13.67 -3.11
C THR A 254 -10.36 -12.79 -2.67
N ILE A 255 -10.22 -12.60 -1.36
CA ILE A 255 -9.18 -11.71 -0.80
C ILE A 255 -8.24 -12.48 0.12
N MET A 256 -6.95 -12.33 -0.11
CA MET A 256 -5.87 -12.63 0.84
C MET A 256 -5.26 -11.30 1.31
N ALA A 257 -5.19 -11.09 2.62
CA ALA A 257 -4.57 -9.87 3.16
C ALA A 257 -3.74 -10.18 4.40
N GLY A 258 -2.74 -9.35 4.66
CA GLY A 258 -1.91 -9.50 5.84
C GLY A 258 -1.05 -8.27 6.11
N SER A 259 -0.34 -8.33 7.22
CA SER A 259 0.58 -7.30 7.68
C SER A 259 1.87 -7.90 8.22
N THR A 260 2.90 -7.08 8.34
CA THR A 260 4.12 -7.44 9.05
C THR A 260 3.99 -7.17 10.56
N ALA A 261 4.92 -7.68 11.34
CA ALA A 261 4.87 -7.57 12.80
C ALA A 261 5.28 -6.19 13.30
N ASP A 262 6.19 -5.51 12.62
CA ASP A 262 6.83 -4.29 13.07
C ASP A 262 6.74 -3.19 11.98
N GLU A 263 5.54 -2.96 11.45
CA GLU A 263 5.27 -2.07 10.30
C GLU A 263 5.86 -0.67 10.46
N ALA A 264 5.57 -0.03 11.60
CA ALA A 264 5.87 1.37 11.86
C ALA A 264 7.39 1.65 11.94
N ARG A 265 8.22 0.63 12.19
CA ARG A 265 9.67 0.81 12.32
C ARG A 265 10.31 1.36 11.04
N LEU A 266 9.77 1.05 9.87
CA LEU A 266 10.24 1.64 8.62
C LEU A 266 10.02 3.15 8.59
N PHE A 267 8.85 3.61 9.03
CA PHE A 267 8.45 5.03 8.92
C PHE A 267 9.12 5.92 9.97
N MET A 268 9.49 5.35 11.11
CA MET A 268 10.17 6.08 12.17
C MET A 268 11.64 6.35 11.89
N GLY A 269 12.19 5.74 10.83
CA GLY A 269 13.60 5.92 10.42
C GLY A 269 13.77 6.36 8.96
N GLU A 270 12.70 6.67 8.24
CA GLU A 270 12.80 6.96 6.81
C GLU A 270 13.63 8.22 6.54
N GLY A 271 14.80 8.03 5.92
CA GLY A 271 15.77 9.10 5.66
C GLY A 271 16.74 9.42 6.81
N VAL A 272 16.58 8.79 7.96
CA VAL A 272 17.50 8.91 9.11
C VAL A 272 17.61 7.54 9.77
N ASP A 273 18.85 7.07 9.96
CA ASP A 273 19.11 5.83 10.70
C ASP A 273 18.82 6.04 12.21
N LEU A 274 17.56 5.86 12.60
CA LEU A 274 17.16 5.90 14.01
C LEU A 274 17.41 4.55 14.68
N THR A 275 18.06 4.59 15.83
CA THR A 275 18.14 3.43 16.72
C THR A 275 16.76 3.05 17.27
N LEU A 276 16.58 1.83 17.75
CA LEU A 276 15.32 1.39 18.35
C LEU A 276 14.87 2.31 19.51
N GLU A 277 15.80 2.83 20.31
CA GLU A 277 15.48 3.76 21.40
C GLU A 277 14.92 5.10 20.87
N GLU A 278 15.45 5.61 19.79
CA GLU A 278 14.96 6.84 19.15
C GLU A 278 13.59 6.62 18.50
N GLN A 279 13.36 5.45 17.90
CA GLN A 279 12.06 5.07 17.36
C GLN A 279 10.99 4.99 18.47
N LYS A 280 11.32 4.41 19.63
CA LYS A 280 10.43 4.37 20.81
C LYS A 280 10.04 5.76 21.27
N LEU A 281 11.01 6.68 21.38
CA LEU A 281 10.76 8.06 21.80
C LEU A 281 9.86 8.79 20.80
N PHE A 282 10.08 8.58 19.50
CA PHE A 282 9.22 9.14 18.46
C PHE A 282 7.78 8.65 18.59
N ALA A 283 7.57 7.34 18.72
CA ALA A 283 6.25 6.75 18.86
C ALA A 283 5.50 7.26 20.10
N GLN A 284 6.18 7.33 21.23
CA GLN A 284 5.61 7.89 22.47
C GLN A 284 5.12 9.32 22.27
N ARG A 285 5.91 10.16 21.60
CA ARG A 285 5.53 11.54 21.34
C ARG A 285 4.36 11.63 20.37
N ALA A 286 4.39 10.91 19.25
CA ALA A 286 3.33 10.93 18.25
C ALA A 286 1.97 10.53 18.85
N VAL A 287 1.94 9.45 19.63
CA VAL A 287 0.73 9.01 20.32
C VAL A 287 0.34 10.00 21.41
N GLY A 288 1.29 10.50 22.22
CA GLY A 288 1.04 11.50 23.26
C GLY A 288 0.41 12.78 22.71
N ASP A 289 0.88 13.26 21.57
CA ASP A 289 0.33 14.45 20.89
C ASP A 289 -1.05 14.17 20.28
N ALA A 290 -1.38 12.91 19.95
CA ALA A 290 -2.67 12.49 19.40
C ALA A 290 -3.75 12.23 20.47
N VAL A 291 -3.39 11.74 21.66
CA VAL A 291 -4.32 11.40 22.75
C VAL A 291 -5.30 12.54 23.11
N PRO A 292 -4.93 13.83 23.13
CA PRO A 292 -5.87 14.91 23.40
C PRO A 292 -7.05 15.01 22.43
N TYR A 293 -6.93 14.47 21.21
CA TYR A 293 -8.00 14.44 20.22
C TYR A 293 -8.96 13.27 20.42
N VAL A 294 -8.60 12.29 21.27
CA VAL A 294 -9.47 11.16 21.61
C VAL A 294 -10.48 11.61 22.67
N LYS A 295 -11.77 11.37 22.39
CA LYS A 295 -12.85 11.69 23.35
C LYS A 295 -12.65 10.93 24.66
N GLU A 296 -13.02 11.55 25.78
CA GLU A 296 -12.82 10.98 27.12
C GLU A 296 -13.44 9.59 27.26
N GLU A 297 -14.65 9.38 26.71
CA GLU A 297 -15.35 8.09 26.73
C GLU A 297 -14.62 6.97 25.96
N ASP A 298 -13.75 7.32 25.01
CA ASP A 298 -13.03 6.37 24.14
C ASP A 298 -11.60 6.09 24.65
N LYS A 299 -11.06 6.87 25.59
CA LYS A 299 -9.74 6.63 26.18
C LYS A 299 -9.62 5.25 26.83
N LYS A 300 -10.73 4.70 27.31
CA LYS A 300 -10.79 3.33 27.84
C LYS A 300 -10.27 2.28 26.86
N TYR A 301 -10.44 2.49 25.56
CA TYR A 301 -9.96 1.56 24.52
C TYR A 301 -8.44 1.60 24.38
N TYR A 302 -7.83 2.77 24.55
CA TYR A 302 -6.37 2.89 24.63
C TYR A 302 -5.81 2.19 25.87
N GLU A 303 -6.44 2.36 27.04
CA GLU A 303 -6.04 1.64 28.25
C GLU A 303 -6.24 0.12 28.12
N GLU A 304 -7.31 -0.33 27.47
CA GLU A 304 -7.51 -1.76 27.16
C GLU A 304 -6.44 -2.27 26.21
N PHE A 305 -6.10 -1.52 25.15
CA PHE A 305 -5.01 -1.86 24.25
C PHE A 305 -3.68 -2.02 25.00
N ARG A 306 -3.32 -1.08 25.87
CA ARG A 306 -2.10 -1.17 26.67
C ARG A 306 -2.04 -2.44 27.53
N ARG A 307 -3.20 -2.91 28.00
CA ARG A 307 -3.30 -4.13 28.80
C ARG A 307 -3.08 -5.41 27.98
N VAL A 308 -3.56 -5.43 26.73
CA VAL A 308 -3.52 -6.63 25.85
C VAL A 308 -2.39 -6.59 24.82
N CYS A 309 -1.67 -5.47 24.73
CA CYS A 309 -0.53 -5.32 23.84
C CYS A 309 0.55 -6.38 24.13
N ARG A 310 1.16 -6.91 23.08
CA ARG A 310 2.25 -7.88 23.18
C ARG A 310 3.50 -7.32 23.88
N PHE A 311 3.64 -6.00 23.91
CA PHE A 311 4.73 -5.31 24.62
C PHE A 311 4.24 -4.68 25.93
N GLN A 312 5.17 -4.56 26.89
CA GLN A 312 4.95 -3.87 28.16
C GLN A 312 5.86 -2.64 28.32
N GLU A 313 6.80 -2.48 27.41
CA GLU A 313 7.75 -1.38 27.41
C GLU A 313 7.14 -0.15 26.70
N PRO A 314 7.17 1.03 27.36
CA PRO A 314 6.79 2.29 26.72
C PRO A 314 7.60 2.54 25.44
N GLY A 315 6.96 3.10 24.43
CA GLY A 315 7.52 3.26 23.10
C GLY A 315 7.26 2.07 22.19
N LEU A 316 7.44 0.84 22.65
CA LEU A 316 7.02 -0.35 21.89
C LEU A 316 5.50 -0.52 21.91
N ILE A 317 4.83 -0.14 22.99
CA ILE A 317 3.35 -0.10 23.06
C ILE A 317 2.81 0.88 22.01
N GLU A 318 3.39 2.07 21.96
CA GLU A 318 2.96 3.12 21.04
C GLU A 318 3.28 2.75 19.58
N THR A 319 4.43 2.12 19.31
CA THR A 319 4.77 1.58 17.99
C THR A 319 3.75 0.56 17.54
N GLU A 320 3.40 -0.40 18.40
CA GLU A 320 2.39 -1.43 18.11
C GLU A 320 0.99 -0.82 17.86
N LEU A 321 0.63 0.24 18.60
CA LEU A 321 -0.63 0.96 18.34
C LEU A 321 -0.64 1.60 16.94
N ILE A 322 0.49 2.13 16.51
CA ILE A 322 0.64 2.70 15.16
C ILE A 322 0.49 1.60 14.10
N ASP A 323 1.16 0.44 14.28
CA ASP A 323 1.02 -0.73 13.40
C ASP A 323 -0.45 -1.14 13.26
N ASP A 324 -1.15 -1.20 14.40
CA ASP A 324 -2.55 -1.58 14.45
C ASP A 324 -3.47 -0.57 13.77
N LEU A 325 -3.31 0.72 14.04
CA LEU A 325 -4.16 1.77 13.48
C LEU A 325 -3.96 1.95 11.97
N MET A 326 -2.71 1.87 11.50
CA MET A 326 -2.40 2.11 10.08
C MET A 326 -2.68 0.91 9.19
N PHE A 327 -2.35 -0.31 9.66
CA PHE A 327 -2.30 -1.48 8.80
C PHE A 327 -3.20 -2.62 9.28
N ARG A 328 -2.96 -3.14 10.48
CA ARG A 328 -3.50 -4.42 10.92
C ARG A 328 -5.00 -4.39 11.17
N VAL A 329 -5.48 -3.43 11.96
CA VAL A 329 -6.90 -3.36 12.33
C VAL A 329 -7.80 -2.97 11.16
N PRO A 330 -7.46 -1.99 10.30
CA PRO A 330 -8.25 -1.74 9.10
C PRO A 330 -8.28 -2.92 8.12
N MET A 331 -7.18 -3.68 8.01
CA MET A 331 -7.11 -4.90 7.21
C MET A 331 -8.00 -6.00 7.76
N LEU A 332 -7.96 -6.26 9.08
CA LEU A 332 -8.85 -7.23 9.72
C LEU A 332 -10.32 -6.84 9.59
N GLN A 333 -10.65 -5.55 9.75
CA GLN A 333 -12.01 -5.04 9.52
C GLN A 333 -12.49 -5.31 8.08
N GLN A 334 -11.63 -5.14 7.09
CA GLN A 334 -11.94 -5.46 5.70
C GLN A 334 -12.22 -6.96 5.52
N LEU A 335 -11.36 -7.82 6.09
CA LEU A 335 -11.56 -9.28 6.02
C LEU A 335 -12.83 -9.74 6.76
N ASP A 336 -13.13 -9.16 7.93
CA ASP A 336 -14.37 -9.43 8.65
C ASP A 336 -15.59 -9.19 7.76
N VAL A 337 -15.64 -8.02 7.12
CA VAL A 337 -16.78 -7.67 6.26
C VAL A 337 -16.82 -8.55 5.00
N GLN A 338 -15.69 -8.78 4.35
CA GLN A 338 -15.65 -9.57 3.11
C GLN A 338 -15.95 -11.05 3.34
N SER A 339 -15.57 -11.61 4.50
CA SER A 339 -15.82 -13.03 4.84
C SER A 339 -17.29 -13.41 4.87
N ALA A 340 -18.18 -12.43 5.02
CA ALA A 340 -19.63 -12.65 4.91
C ALA A 340 -20.12 -12.89 3.46
N PHE A 341 -19.30 -12.57 2.47
CA PHE A 341 -19.66 -12.68 1.05
C PHE A 341 -18.86 -13.74 0.31
N ASP A 342 -17.54 -13.80 0.58
CA ASP A 342 -16.60 -14.64 -0.17
C ASP A 342 -15.48 -15.16 0.73
N LYS A 343 -14.68 -16.11 0.22
CA LYS A 343 -13.53 -16.63 0.94
C LYS A 343 -12.50 -15.52 1.16
N THR A 344 -11.98 -15.47 2.37
CA THR A 344 -10.88 -14.61 2.76
C THR A 344 -9.77 -15.40 3.41
N PHE A 345 -8.53 -14.90 3.30
CA PHE A 345 -7.35 -15.49 3.92
C PHE A 345 -6.55 -14.38 4.60
N CYS A 346 -6.02 -14.70 5.78
CA CYS A 346 -5.24 -13.74 6.57
C CYS A 346 -3.84 -14.27 6.83
N TYR A 347 -2.81 -13.40 6.74
CA TYR A 347 -1.47 -13.72 7.19
C TYR A 347 -0.90 -12.67 8.14
N TYR A 348 0.09 -13.11 8.92
CA TYR A 348 0.89 -12.29 9.79
C TYR A 348 2.37 -12.65 9.58
N TRP A 349 3.13 -11.69 9.05
CA TRP A 349 4.53 -11.88 8.76
C TRP A 349 5.38 -11.39 9.93
N SER A 350 6.00 -12.32 10.67
CA SER A 350 6.86 -12.00 11.80
C SER A 350 8.31 -12.47 11.62
N TYR A 351 8.67 -12.96 10.43
CA TYR A 351 10.05 -13.28 10.10
C TYR A 351 10.86 -11.99 9.93
N PRO A 352 11.80 -11.71 10.87
CA PRO A 352 12.47 -10.42 10.90
C PRO A 352 13.56 -10.31 9.83
N SER A 353 13.90 -9.07 9.48
CA SER A 353 15.14 -8.76 8.79
C SER A 353 16.34 -9.07 9.71
N SER A 354 17.56 -9.10 9.16
CA SER A 354 18.78 -9.24 10.00
C SER A 354 19.15 -7.97 10.76
N ASN A 355 18.53 -6.83 10.44
CA ASN A 355 18.65 -5.61 11.21
C ASN A 355 17.69 -5.70 12.41
N ALA A 356 18.22 -5.85 13.62
CA ALA A 356 17.43 -6.00 14.84
C ALA A 356 16.57 -4.76 15.15
N ASP A 357 17.03 -3.56 14.79
CA ASP A 357 16.29 -2.30 14.99
C ASP A 357 15.06 -2.24 14.07
N MET A 358 15.08 -2.92 12.93
CA MET A 358 13.98 -2.97 11.98
C MET A 358 12.99 -4.10 12.26
N GLY A 359 13.44 -5.22 12.83
CA GLY A 359 12.57 -6.37 13.05
C GLY A 359 11.92 -6.88 11.76
N ALA A 360 10.65 -7.26 11.80
CA ALA A 360 9.83 -7.58 10.64
C ALA A 360 9.12 -6.31 10.13
N ALA A 361 9.93 -5.35 9.64
CA ALA A 361 9.45 -4.04 9.22
C ALA A 361 8.56 -4.10 7.98
N HIS A 362 7.86 -3.00 7.73
CA HIS A 362 7.07 -2.78 6.53
C HIS A 362 7.83 -3.14 5.26
N SER A 363 7.22 -3.89 4.35
CA SER A 363 7.76 -4.34 3.05
C SER A 363 8.77 -5.50 3.11
N VAL A 364 9.17 -6.00 4.28
CA VAL A 364 10.21 -7.04 4.39
C VAL A 364 9.87 -8.32 3.62
N GLU A 365 8.60 -8.67 3.50
CA GLU A 365 8.11 -9.86 2.80
C GLU A 365 8.30 -9.79 1.28
N LEU A 366 8.45 -8.59 0.70
CA LEU A 366 8.63 -8.41 -0.74
C LEU A 366 9.88 -9.09 -1.27
N LEU A 367 10.96 -9.14 -0.45
CA LEU A 367 12.16 -9.89 -0.76
C LEU A 367 11.82 -11.33 -1.18
N PHE A 368 10.88 -11.95 -0.48
CA PHE A 368 10.48 -13.34 -0.66
C PHE A 368 9.47 -13.52 -1.78
N VAL A 369 8.50 -12.60 -1.91
CA VAL A 369 7.48 -12.62 -2.94
C VAL A 369 8.09 -12.52 -4.35
N PHE A 370 9.03 -11.58 -4.56
CA PHE A 370 9.68 -11.35 -5.86
C PHE A 370 10.97 -12.16 -6.07
N ASP A 371 11.46 -12.89 -5.04
CA ASP A 371 12.77 -13.56 -5.06
C ASP A 371 13.91 -12.61 -5.43
N LEU A 372 14.11 -11.62 -4.57
CA LEU A 372 15.12 -10.58 -4.83
C LEU A 372 16.55 -11.01 -4.45
N ARG A 373 16.83 -12.30 -4.35
CA ARG A 373 18.17 -12.80 -4.06
C ARG A 373 19.15 -12.37 -5.15
N GLY A 374 20.26 -11.75 -4.72
CA GLY A 374 21.28 -11.25 -5.63
C GLY A 374 20.90 -9.97 -6.39
N VAL A 375 19.75 -9.39 -6.09
CA VAL A 375 19.33 -8.08 -6.63
C VAL A 375 19.71 -7.00 -5.62
N GLY A 376 20.36 -5.92 -6.08
CA GLY A 376 20.62 -4.75 -5.23
C GLY A 376 19.30 -4.09 -4.86
N THR A 377 19.00 -4.02 -3.57
CA THR A 377 17.71 -3.56 -3.07
C THR A 377 17.88 -2.47 -2.00
N SER A 378 16.77 -1.90 -1.54
CA SER A 378 16.75 -0.89 -0.48
C SER A 378 17.33 -1.41 0.85
N SER A 379 17.64 -0.50 1.76
CA SER A 379 18.18 -0.80 3.09
C SER A 379 17.32 -1.76 3.91
N VAL A 380 16.00 -1.81 3.66
CA VAL A 380 15.06 -2.75 4.32
C VAL A 380 15.44 -4.22 4.05
N PHE A 381 15.99 -4.50 2.88
CA PHE A 381 16.36 -5.85 2.46
C PHE A 381 17.84 -6.16 2.66
N ASN A 382 18.67 -5.15 2.94
CA ASN A 382 20.09 -5.33 3.18
C ASN A 382 20.29 -6.12 4.48
N GLY A 383 20.96 -7.29 4.35
CA GLY A 383 21.24 -8.15 5.48
C GLY A 383 20.04 -8.98 5.96
N THR A 384 18.94 -9.04 5.21
CA THR A 384 17.83 -9.93 5.58
C THR A 384 18.26 -11.38 5.60
N ASN A 385 17.83 -12.12 6.63
CA ASN A 385 18.08 -13.55 6.74
C ASN A 385 17.50 -14.27 5.51
N ILE A 386 18.36 -14.92 4.75
CA ILE A 386 17.96 -15.63 3.53
C ILE A 386 17.64 -17.08 3.90
N SER A 387 16.41 -17.51 3.64
CA SER A 387 15.97 -18.91 3.79
C SER A 387 15.27 -19.37 2.53
N ASP A 388 15.82 -20.42 1.90
CA ASP A 388 15.20 -21.05 0.73
C ASP A 388 13.81 -21.62 1.06
N GLU A 389 13.60 -22.10 2.27
CA GLU A 389 12.30 -22.58 2.74
C GLU A 389 11.26 -21.45 2.67
N ILE A 390 11.56 -20.28 3.24
CA ILE A 390 10.64 -19.14 3.27
C ILE A 390 10.41 -18.59 1.85
N PHE A 391 11.45 -18.51 1.01
CA PHE A 391 11.29 -18.13 -0.41
C PHE A 391 10.32 -19.07 -1.14
N ASN A 392 10.57 -20.38 -1.02
CA ASN A 392 9.75 -21.37 -1.73
C ASN A 392 8.32 -21.38 -1.22
N ALA A 393 8.11 -21.39 0.10
CA ALA A 393 6.80 -21.41 0.71
C ALA A 393 5.99 -20.14 0.33
N THR A 394 6.61 -18.95 0.46
CA THR A 394 5.94 -17.69 0.12
C THR A 394 5.53 -17.65 -1.35
N GLN A 395 6.45 -17.97 -2.27
CA GLN A 395 6.12 -17.96 -3.69
C GLN A 395 5.03 -18.97 -4.05
N GLN A 396 5.09 -20.19 -3.49
CA GLN A 396 4.03 -21.18 -3.71
C GLN A 396 2.69 -20.71 -3.18
N MET A 397 2.62 -20.18 -1.96
CA MET A 397 1.37 -19.68 -1.36
C MET A 397 0.76 -18.55 -2.18
N TRP A 398 1.55 -17.54 -2.58
CA TRP A 398 1.07 -16.41 -3.39
C TRP A 398 0.61 -16.86 -4.79
N THR A 399 1.39 -17.71 -5.45
CA THR A 399 1.05 -18.18 -6.81
C THR A 399 -0.07 -19.22 -6.81
N ASN A 400 -0.19 -20.09 -5.79
CA ASN A 400 -1.36 -20.97 -5.63
C ASN A 400 -2.64 -20.17 -5.45
N PHE A 401 -2.59 -19.12 -4.64
CA PHE A 401 -3.73 -18.20 -4.53
C PHE A 401 -4.07 -17.59 -5.90
N ALA A 402 -3.08 -17.17 -6.67
CA ALA A 402 -3.29 -16.65 -8.02
C ALA A 402 -3.88 -17.71 -8.97
N ARG A 403 -3.46 -18.97 -8.89
CA ARG A 403 -3.98 -20.07 -9.71
C ARG A 403 -5.44 -20.40 -9.42
N CYS A 404 -5.76 -20.61 -8.15
CA CYS A 404 -7.04 -21.21 -7.77
C CYS A 404 -7.80 -20.50 -6.63
N GLY A 405 -7.30 -19.38 -6.11
CA GLY A 405 -7.93 -18.67 -4.98
C GLY A 405 -7.75 -19.38 -3.63
N ASN A 406 -6.83 -20.34 -3.53
CA ASN A 406 -6.47 -21.01 -2.29
C ASN A 406 -4.94 -21.00 -2.13
N PRO A 407 -4.38 -20.36 -1.08
CA PRO A 407 -2.93 -20.26 -0.88
C PRO A 407 -2.27 -21.52 -0.31
N SER A 408 -3.02 -22.57 0.03
CA SER A 408 -2.43 -23.83 0.56
C SER A 408 -1.40 -24.42 -0.40
N THR A 409 -0.41 -25.08 0.15
CA THR A 409 0.57 -25.91 -0.58
C THR A 409 0.37 -27.36 -0.23
N ASP A 410 1.16 -28.27 -0.80
CA ASP A 410 1.09 -29.70 -0.46
C ASP A 410 1.49 -29.96 1.00
N GLU A 411 2.30 -29.07 1.59
CA GLU A 411 2.83 -29.19 2.95
C GLU A 411 2.13 -28.29 3.97
N ILE A 412 1.51 -27.19 3.51
CA ILE A 412 0.92 -26.14 4.35
C ILE A 412 -0.55 -26.00 4.04
N GLU A 413 -1.43 -26.42 4.96
CA GLU A 413 -2.85 -26.16 4.87
C GLU A 413 -3.14 -24.74 5.36
N TRP A 414 -3.66 -23.86 4.48
CA TRP A 414 -4.08 -22.52 4.85
C TRP A 414 -5.60 -22.43 4.91
N LYS A 415 -6.14 -22.36 6.12
CA LYS A 415 -7.59 -22.28 6.36
C LYS A 415 -8.12 -20.87 6.09
N PRO A 416 -9.30 -20.74 5.48
CA PRO A 416 -9.94 -19.43 5.30
C PRO A 416 -10.13 -18.70 6.63
N TYR A 417 -10.01 -17.38 6.56
CA TYR A 417 -10.36 -16.48 7.65
C TYR A 417 -11.88 -16.25 7.68
N SER A 418 -12.46 -16.17 8.86
CA SER A 418 -13.82 -15.70 9.12
C SER A 418 -13.89 -15.03 10.48
N VAL A 419 -14.94 -14.26 10.73
CA VAL A 419 -15.16 -13.61 12.05
C VAL A 419 -15.16 -14.64 13.19
N ASP A 420 -15.73 -15.83 12.96
CA ASP A 420 -15.85 -16.88 13.98
C ASP A 420 -14.56 -17.66 14.20
N ASP A 421 -13.79 -17.90 13.14
CA ASP A 421 -12.58 -18.71 13.21
C ASP A 421 -11.31 -17.89 13.38
N GLN A 422 -11.24 -16.71 12.79
CA GLN A 422 -10.07 -15.80 12.84
C GLN A 422 -8.73 -16.51 12.56
N ASN A 423 -8.74 -17.38 11.54
CA ASN A 423 -7.57 -18.15 11.15
C ASN A 423 -6.53 -17.22 10.51
N VAL A 424 -5.31 -17.24 11.02
CA VAL A 424 -4.17 -16.43 10.55
C VAL A 424 -3.00 -17.34 10.24
N MET A 425 -2.42 -17.23 9.05
CA MET A 425 -1.16 -17.88 8.71
C MET A 425 -0.01 -17.06 9.26
N VAL A 426 0.72 -17.57 10.23
CA VAL A 426 1.90 -16.94 10.79
C VAL A 426 3.13 -17.44 10.02
N ILE A 427 3.92 -16.49 9.49
CA ILE A 427 5.19 -16.76 8.82
C ILE A 427 6.29 -16.14 9.69
N ALA A 428 6.89 -16.96 10.58
CA ALA A 428 7.83 -16.49 11.59
C ALA A 428 9.28 -16.86 11.27
N GLY A 429 9.52 -17.77 10.32
CA GLY A 429 10.85 -18.18 9.90
C GLY A 429 10.92 -19.64 9.49
N PRO A 430 12.13 -20.14 9.18
CA PRO A 430 12.33 -21.54 8.81
C PRO A 430 11.84 -22.49 9.90
N GLY A 431 11.03 -23.48 9.51
CA GLY A 431 10.41 -24.42 10.44
C GLY A 431 9.25 -23.85 11.27
N ASP A 432 8.87 -22.57 11.03
CA ASP A 432 7.81 -21.92 11.79
C ASP A 432 6.85 -21.13 10.84
N ILE A 433 6.18 -21.91 9.98
CA ILE A 433 5.02 -21.46 9.19
C ILE A 433 3.83 -22.25 9.70
N ARG A 434 2.86 -21.56 10.33
CA ARG A 434 1.78 -22.23 11.04
C ARG A 434 0.45 -21.47 11.01
N MET A 435 -0.65 -22.19 11.11
CA MET A 435 -1.97 -21.59 11.35
C MET A 435 -2.17 -21.30 12.84
N GLU A 436 -2.59 -20.08 13.13
CA GLU A 436 -3.08 -19.70 14.45
C GLU A 436 -4.52 -19.22 14.39
N LYS A 437 -5.28 -19.41 15.48
CA LYS A 437 -6.66 -18.95 15.62
C LYS A 437 -6.72 -17.83 16.64
N GLY A 438 -7.33 -16.71 16.25
CA GLY A 438 -7.55 -15.56 17.14
C GLY A 438 -6.27 -14.78 17.49
N LEU A 439 -5.22 -14.91 16.67
CA LEU A 439 -4.02 -14.10 16.83
C LEU A 439 -4.40 -12.62 16.83
N LEU A 440 -3.96 -11.88 17.84
CA LEU A 440 -4.23 -10.45 18.03
C LEU A 440 -5.72 -10.07 18.19
N ALA A 441 -6.61 -11.02 18.44
CA ALA A 441 -8.06 -10.78 18.56
C ALA A 441 -8.41 -9.75 19.64
N GLU A 442 -7.74 -9.77 20.79
CA GLU A 442 -7.98 -8.82 21.87
C GLU A 442 -7.45 -7.41 21.53
N GLN A 443 -6.28 -7.32 20.86
CA GLN A 443 -5.77 -6.06 20.33
C GLN A 443 -6.72 -5.46 19.30
N TYR A 444 -7.19 -6.29 18.35
CA TYR A 444 -8.18 -5.88 17.35
C TYR A 444 -9.43 -5.27 17.99
N LYS A 445 -10.01 -5.93 19.00
CA LYS A 445 -11.19 -5.42 19.72
C LYS A 445 -10.92 -4.08 20.41
N ALA A 446 -9.74 -3.92 21.00
CA ALA A 446 -9.36 -2.69 21.70
C ALA A 446 -9.11 -1.52 20.73
N VAL A 447 -8.50 -1.78 19.58
CA VAL A 447 -8.12 -0.71 18.64
C VAL A 447 -9.22 -0.35 17.64
N LEU A 448 -10.08 -1.30 17.26
CA LEU A 448 -11.15 -1.05 16.28
C LEU A 448 -11.98 0.21 16.55
N PRO A 449 -12.41 0.51 17.81
CA PRO A 449 -13.13 1.76 18.10
C PRO A 449 -12.29 3.03 17.96
N LEU A 450 -10.97 2.91 17.93
CA LEU A 450 -10.03 4.03 17.78
C LEU A 450 -9.77 4.42 16.34
N LEU A 451 -10.10 3.58 15.36
CA LEU A 451 -9.89 3.85 13.92
C LEU A 451 -10.50 5.18 13.46
N LYS A 452 -11.61 5.61 14.06
CA LYS A 452 -12.24 6.91 13.75
C LYS A 452 -11.34 8.11 14.05
N TYR A 453 -10.27 7.91 14.84
CA TYR A 453 -9.28 8.93 15.15
C TYR A 453 -8.04 8.89 14.26
N TYR A 454 -7.89 7.86 13.45
CA TYR A 454 -6.70 7.68 12.60
C TYR A 454 -6.41 8.91 11.72
N GLN A 455 -7.44 9.52 11.14
CA GLN A 455 -7.29 10.70 10.29
C GLN A 455 -6.72 11.92 11.03
N PHE A 456 -6.93 12.01 12.35
CA PHE A 456 -6.29 13.06 13.18
C PHE A 456 -4.84 12.75 13.50
N MET A 457 -4.48 11.46 13.48
CA MET A 457 -3.12 11.00 13.74
C MET A 457 -2.23 11.11 12.51
N ASP A 458 -2.80 11.13 11.30
CA ASP A 458 -2.07 11.21 10.04
C ASP A 458 -1.05 12.37 10.02
N LYS A 459 -1.39 13.53 10.57
CA LYS A 459 -0.48 14.68 10.67
C LYS A 459 0.78 14.41 11.52
N PHE A 460 0.75 13.46 12.44
CA PHE A 460 1.88 13.09 13.31
C PHE A 460 2.81 12.05 12.68
N PHE A 461 2.44 11.53 11.50
CA PHE A 461 3.24 10.57 10.73
C PHE A 461 3.71 11.15 9.39
N THR A 462 3.61 12.49 9.24
CA THR A 462 4.14 13.16 8.06
C THR A 462 5.66 13.33 8.16
N PRO A 463 6.37 13.33 7.02
CA PRO A 463 7.81 13.66 6.99
C PRO A 463 8.13 15.00 7.66
N GLY A 464 7.21 15.98 7.58
CA GLY A 464 7.36 17.27 8.25
C GLY A 464 7.39 17.17 9.78
N TYR A 465 6.53 16.34 10.37
CA TYR A 465 6.52 16.15 11.82
C TYR A 465 7.81 15.49 12.33
N LEU A 466 8.33 14.49 11.60
CA LEU A 466 9.63 13.89 11.90
C LEU A 466 10.76 14.91 11.81
N ALA A 467 10.77 15.74 10.74
CA ALA A 467 11.77 16.79 10.58
C ALA A 467 11.74 17.81 11.72
N ASP A 468 10.56 18.20 12.20
CA ASP A 468 10.40 19.11 13.33
C ASP A 468 10.97 18.52 14.63
N ILE A 469 10.77 17.21 14.87
CA ILE A 469 11.35 16.52 16.04
C ILE A 469 12.88 16.49 15.96
N LEU A 470 13.43 16.16 14.79
CA LEU A 470 14.88 16.10 14.59
C LEU A 470 15.53 17.48 14.72
N ALA A 471 14.91 18.52 14.14
CA ALA A 471 15.39 19.90 14.26
C ALA A 471 15.36 20.39 15.72
N ALA A 472 14.35 20.05 16.49
CA ALA A 472 14.28 20.36 17.92
C ALA A 472 15.39 19.68 18.74
N ARG A 473 15.78 18.46 18.33
CA ARG A 473 16.90 17.70 18.91
C ARG A 473 18.24 18.40 18.64
N GLU A 474 18.51 18.79 17.39
CA GLU A 474 19.77 19.47 17.01
C GLU A 474 19.95 20.81 17.75
N GLN A 475 18.87 21.52 18.04
CA GLN A 475 18.88 22.78 18.76
C GLN A 475 19.11 22.63 20.30
N GLY A 476 19.37 21.42 20.78
CA GLY A 476 19.68 21.16 22.18
C GLY A 476 18.51 21.45 23.12
N SER A 477 17.29 21.60 22.59
CA SER A 477 16.10 21.65 23.41
C SER A 477 15.97 20.31 24.12
N GLN A 478 16.13 20.29 25.43
CA GLN A 478 15.76 19.14 26.25
C GLN A 478 14.27 18.91 26.01
N LEU A 479 13.99 18.02 25.08
CA LEU A 479 12.62 17.51 24.94
C LEU A 479 12.31 16.83 26.27
N ARG A 480 11.57 17.52 27.14
CA ARG A 480 11.03 16.90 28.36
C ARG A 480 9.93 15.94 27.87
N TRP A 481 10.27 14.69 27.92
CA TRP A 481 9.41 13.52 27.62
C TRP A 481 8.45 13.29 28.79
#